data_35be34ef1a3027e71b7ce0224b999f2b
#
_entry.id   35be34ef1a3027e71b7ce0224b999f2b
#
_cell.length_a   1.000
_cell.length_b   1.000
_cell.length_c   1.000
_cell.angle_alpha   90.00
_cell.angle_beta   90.00
_cell.angle_gamma   90.00
#
_symmetry.space_group_name_H-M   'P 1'
#
loop_
_entity.id
_entity.type
_entity.pdbx_description
1 polymer ?
#
loop_
_entity_poly.entity_id
_entity_poly.type
_entity_poly.pdbx_seq_one_letter_code
_entity_poly.pdbx_strand_id
1 'polypeptide(L)'
;MAWYDDHQAVVIAPFGLSTTDAGTLSAMTALQARYQDQVALFLLNPGLDSDRDAVAAELAANHIELPVLMDDTHLVTEMLGIGRMDEVVVYDPTSFEIAYRGPAQSGAEDAVEALLAGSDVELVSIAGTGSAIPSNESEHSELSYVNDIAPIIAENCAQCHREGGIAPFAMDSSLAVQGWSPMIREVVMTKRMPPGQIDNKVGQKIKNEMNLTDSEMQKLVRWVSAGAPVDV
;
A
#
# COMPACT_ATOMS: atom_id res chain seq x y z
N MET A 1 1.62 19.52 -1.87
CA MET A 1 0.28 19.23 -2.42
C MET A 1 0.38 17.87 -3.06
N ALA A 2 -0.49 16.96 -2.70
CA ALA A 2 -0.41 15.62 -3.25
C ALA A 2 -1.05 15.62 -4.64
N TRP A 3 -0.44 14.93 -5.58
CA TRP A 3 -0.86 14.89 -6.98
C TRP A 3 -2.30 14.38 -7.19
N TYR A 4 -2.81 13.55 -6.26
CA TYR A 4 -4.20 13.04 -6.31
C TYR A 4 -5.26 14.09 -5.94
N ASP A 5 -4.88 15.23 -5.36
CA ASP A 5 -5.84 16.30 -4.99
C ASP A 5 -6.53 16.92 -6.21
N ASP A 6 -5.99 16.69 -7.41
CA ASP A 6 -6.54 17.21 -8.65
C ASP A 6 -7.53 16.23 -9.33
N HIS A 7 -7.69 14.99 -8.78
CA HIS A 7 -8.52 13.95 -9.37
C HIS A 7 -9.78 13.70 -8.53
N GLN A 8 -10.88 13.41 -9.21
CA GLN A 8 -12.19 13.18 -8.58
C GLN A 8 -12.42 11.71 -8.22
N ALA A 9 -11.63 10.80 -8.81
CA ALA A 9 -11.63 9.38 -8.48
C ALA A 9 -10.23 8.81 -8.67
N VAL A 10 -9.91 7.77 -7.92
CA VAL A 10 -8.69 6.98 -8.07
C VAL A 10 -9.07 5.52 -8.33
N VAL A 11 -8.53 4.90 -9.37
CA VAL A 11 -8.74 3.49 -9.66
C VAL A 11 -7.42 2.74 -9.53
N ILE A 12 -7.43 1.67 -8.76
CA ILE A 12 -6.25 0.83 -8.50
C ILE A 12 -6.58 -0.60 -8.91
N ALA A 13 -5.77 -1.16 -9.81
CA ALA A 13 -5.91 -2.53 -10.29
C ALA A 13 -4.67 -3.35 -9.98
N PRO A 14 -4.79 -4.60 -9.49
CA PRO A 14 -3.65 -5.47 -9.28
C PRO A 14 -2.97 -5.83 -10.61
N PHE A 15 -1.65 -5.91 -10.55
CA PHE A 15 -0.79 -6.25 -11.69
C PHE A 15 0.33 -7.19 -11.25
N GLY A 16 0.63 -8.20 -12.06
CA GLY A 16 1.79 -9.07 -11.88
C GLY A 16 2.17 -9.72 -13.20
N LEU A 17 3.47 -9.94 -13.40
CA LEU A 17 3.99 -10.60 -14.61
C LEU A 17 3.30 -11.96 -14.80
N SER A 18 2.74 -12.20 -15.99
CA SER A 18 2.06 -13.44 -16.35
C SER A 18 0.83 -13.83 -15.51
N THR A 19 0.39 -12.98 -14.58
CA THR A 19 -0.76 -13.27 -13.70
C THR A 19 -1.90 -12.28 -13.84
N THR A 20 -1.65 -11.14 -14.49
CA THR A 20 -2.67 -10.11 -14.67
C THR A 20 -3.77 -10.58 -15.62
N ASP A 21 -5.01 -10.32 -15.24
CA ASP A 21 -6.16 -10.58 -16.10
C ASP A 21 -6.20 -9.58 -17.28
N ALA A 22 -6.22 -10.11 -18.50
CA ALA A 22 -6.26 -9.28 -19.72
C ALA A 22 -7.51 -8.39 -19.79
N GLY A 23 -8.63 -8.84 -19.22
CA GLY A 23 -9.84 -8.05 -19.13
C GLY A 23 -9.69 -6.85 -18.21
N THR A 24 -9.00 -7.02 -17.09
CA THR A 24 -8.69 -5.93 -16.15
C THR A 24 -7.81 -4.86 -16.81
N LEU A 25 -6.74 -5.26 -17.50
CA LEU A 25 -5.89 -4.29 -18.22
C LEU A 25 -6.66 -3.56 -19.32
N SER A 26 -7.51 -4.27 -20.08
CA SER A 26 -8.35 -3.66 -21.10
C SER A 26 -9.32 -2.63 -20.51
N ALA A 27 -9.95 -2.95 -19.37
CA ALA A 27 -10.84 -2.03 -18.67
C ALA A 27 -10.08 -0.79 -18.16
N MET A 28 -8.90 -0.96 -17.57
CA MET A 28 -8.06 0.15 -17.11
C MET A 28 -7.64 1.07 -18.25
N THR A 29 -7.25 0.51 -19.39
CA THR A 29 -6.91 1.29 -20.59
C THR A 29 -8.12 2.04 -21.15
N ALA A 30 -9.29 1.43 -21.13
CA ALA A 30 -10.53 2.09 -21.55
C ALA A 30 -10.92 3.26 -20.62
N LEU A 31 -10.81 3.08 -19.31
CA LEU A 31 -11.02 4.14 -18.31
C LEU A 31 -10.02 5.29 -18.52
N GLN A 32 -8.73 4.98 -18.76
CA GLN A 32 -7.72 5.99 -19.04
C GLN A 32 -8.08 6.82 -20.28
N ALA A 33 -8.47 6.17 -21.37
CA ALA A 33 -8.82 6.85 -22.61
C ALA A 33 -10.09 7.73 -22.47
N ARG A 34 -11.05 7.30 -21.61
CA ARG A 34 -12.32 7.99 -21.46
C ARG A 34 -12.25 9.17 -20.49
N TYR A 35 -11.56 9.04 -19.37
CA TYR A 35 -11.60 10.01 -18.26
C TYR A 35 -10.33 10.84 -18.10
N GLN A 36 -9.25 10.45 -18.76
CA GLN A 36 -7.97 11.20 -18.81
C GLN A 36 -7.59 11.87 -17.45
N ASP A 37 -7.59 13.20 -17.42
CA ASP A 37 -7.13 13.97 -16.27
C ASP A 37 -8.11 14.03 -15.09
N GLN A 38 -9.32 13.46 -15.22
CA GLN A 38 -10.32 13.48 -14.15
C GLN A 38 -10.14 12.32 -13.15
N VAL A 39 -9.55 11.21 -13.62
CA VAL A 39 -9.39 9.97 -12.84
C VAL A 39 -7.93 9.57 -12.82
N ALA A 40 -7.41 9.37 -11.62
CA ALA A 40 -6.09 8.80 -11.44
C ALA A 40 -6.14 7.27 -11.54
N LEU A 41 -5.35 6.68 -12.41
CA LEU A 41 -5.31 5.22 -12.60
C LEU A 41 -3.93 4.68 -12.25
N PHE A 42 -3.89 3.62 -11.44
CA PHE A 42 -2.67 2.94 -11.04
C PHE A 42 -2.80 1.44 -11.22
N LEU A 43 -1.71 0.83 -11.58
CA LEU A 43 -1.49 -0.60 -11.38
C LEU A 43 -0.79 -0.80 -10.04
N LEU A 44 -1.12 -1.86 -9.32
CA LEU A 44 -0.53 -2.22 -8.03
C LEU A 44 0.08 -3.60 -8.14
N ASN A 45 1.42 -3.69 -8.07
CA ASN A 45 2.07 -5.00 -7.95
C ASN A 45 2.07 -5.41 -6.48
N PRO A 46 1.31 -6.46 -6.11
CA PRO A 46 1.17 -6.89 -4.72
C PRO A 46 2.35 -7.77 -4.28
N GLY A 47 3.58 -7.31 -4.52
CA GLY A 47 4.79 -8.04 -4.13
C GLY A 47 5.06 -9.35 -4.90
N LEU A 48 4.36 -9.58 -6.02
CA LEU A 48 4.54 -10.78 -6.84
C LEU A 48 5.84 -10.74 -7.65
N ASP A 49 6.26 -9.55 -8.04
CA ASP A 49 7.43 -9.33 -8.89
C ASP A 49 8.32 -8.25 -8.27
N SER A 50 9.56 -8.61 -7.96
CA SER A 50 10.55 -7.66 -7.42
C SER A 50 11.41 -7.01 -8.50
N ASP A 51 11.39 -7.54 -9.72
CA ASP A 51 12.16 -7.01 -10.86
C ASP A 51 11.37 -5.90 -11.56
N ARG A 52 11.69 -4.68 -11.22
CA ARG A 52 11.04 -3.47 -11.76
C ARG A 52 11.33 -3.26 -13.23
N ASP A 53 12.50 -3.69 -13.71
CA ASP A 53 12.86 -3.57 -15.13
C ASP A 53 12.03 -4.55 -15.95
N ALA A 54 11.81 -5.77 -15.46
CA ALA A 54 10.91 -6.74 -16.08
C ALA A 54 9.46 -6.23 -16.13
N VAL A 55 8.96 -5.65 -15.02
CA VAL A 55 7.63 -5.02 -14.95
C VAL A 55 7.51 -3.90 -16.00
N ALA A 56 8.49 -3.01 -16.06
CA ALA A 56 8.49 -1.90 -17.03
C ALA A 56 8.55 -2.40 -18.48
N ALA A 57 9.34 -3.45 -18.74
CA ALA A 57 9.46 -4.05 -20.07
C ALA A 57 8.14 -4.71 -20.52
N GLU A 58 7.44 -5.41 -19.63
CA GLU A 58 6.14 -6.01 -19.90
C GLU A 58 5.07 -4.96 -20.25
N LEU A 59 5.00 -3.87 -19.48
CA LEU A 59 4.09 -2.76 -19.75
C LEU A 59 4.40 -2.12 -21.11
N ALA A 60 5.67 -1.86 -21.40
CA ALA A 60 6.09 -1.28 -22.66
C ALA A 60 5.75 -2.20 -23.86
N ALA A 61 5.95 -3.53 -23.71
CA ALA A 61 5.62 -4.52 -24.74
C ALA A 61 4.10 -4.56 -25.04
N ASN A 62 3.27 -4.28 -24.05
CA ASN A 62 1.81 -4.23 -24.17
C ASN A 62 1.25 -2.83 -24.42
N HIS A 63 2.09 -1.81 -24.63
CA HIS A 63 1.70 -0.42 -24.83
C HIS A 63 0.83 0.15 -23.71
N ILE A 64 1.13 -0.23 -22.46
CA ILE A 64 0.42 0.24 -21.26
C ILE A 64 1.23 1.38 -20.64
N GLU A 65 0.63 2.57 -20.57
CA GLU A 65 1.25 3.78 -20.03
C GLU A 65 0.69 4.13 -18.63
N LEU A 66 0.27 3.11 -17.86
CA LEU A 66 -0.19 3.30 -16.49
C LEU A 66 0.97 3.20 -15.50
N PRO A 67 1.03 4.08 -14.49
CA PRO A 67 2.03 3.98 -13.43
C PRO A 67 1.79 2.74 -12.57
N VAL A 68 2.89 2.06 -12.18
CA VAL A 68 2.85 0.89 -11.29
C VAL A 68 3.34 1.27 -9.91
N LEU A 69 2.54 0.96 -8.91
CA LEU A 69 2.90 1.02 -7.50
C LEU A 69 3.43 -0.35 -7.08
N MET A 70 4.63 -0.37 -6.52
CA MET A 70 5.25 -1.60 -6.02
C MET A 70 4.91 -1.76 -4.53
N ASP A 71 4.05 -2.71 -4.20
CA ASP A 71 3.65 -3.04 -2.83
C ASP A 71 4.40 -4.28 -2.33
N ASP A 72 5.72 -4.16 -2.24
CA ASP A 72 6.62 -5.25 -1.79
C ASP A 72 6.23 -5.77 -0.40
N THR A 73 5.56 -4.96 0.39
CA THR A 73 5.10 -5.30 1.74
C THR A 73 3.71 -5.92 1.80
N HIS A 74 2.95 -5.96 0.72
CA HIS A 74 1.54 -6.34 0.66
C HIS A 74 0.58 -5.46 1.52
N LEU A 75 1.09 -4.45 2.21
CA LEU A 75 0.30 -3.67 3.15
C LEU A 75 -0.79 -2.83 2.47
N VAL A 76 -0.51 -2.29 1.29
CA VAL A 76 -1.50 -1.51 0.52
C VAL A 76 -2.58 -2.45 -0.02
N THR A 77 -2.18 -3.59 -0.58
CA THR A 77 -3.08 -4.64 -1.07
C THR A 77 -4.06 -5.10 0.01
N GLU A 78 -3.54 -5.40 1.21
CA GLU A 78 -4.33 -5.81 2.36
C GLU A 78 -5.29 -4.71 2.83
N MET A 79 -4.80 -3.47 2.95
CA MET A 79 -5.62 -2.33 3.38
C MET A 79 -6.76 -2.02 2.42
N LEU A 80 -6.52 -2.17 1.11
CA LEU A 80 -7.56 -2.00 0.10
C LEU A 80 -8.49 -3.20 0.01
N GLY A 81 -8.15 -4.32 0.65
CA GLY A 81 -8.90 -5.57 0.64
C GLY A 81 -8.95 -6.22 -0.73
N ILE A 82 -7.89 -6.07 -1.53
CA ILE A 82 -7.75 -6.71 -2.83
C ILE A 82 -7.24 -8.14 -2.60
N GLY A 83 -8.08 -9.13 -2.88
CA GLY A 83 -7.75 -10.55 -2.67
C GLY A 83 -7.48 -11.32 -3.95
N ARG A 84 -7.82 -10.77 -5.11
CA ARG A 84 -7.72 -11.44 -6.40
C ARG A 84 -7.22 -10.51 -7.50
N MET A 85 -6.60 -11.10 -8.52
CA MET A 85 -5.97 -10.37 -9.63
C MET A 85 -6.95 -9.70 -10.61
N ASP A 86 -8.24 -9.92 -10.47
CA ASP A 86 -9.31 -9.27 -11.24
C ASP A 86 -10.09 -8.21 -10.43
N GLU A 87 -9.79 -8.05 -9.14
CA GLU A 87 -10.46 -7.08 -8.27
C GLU A 87 -9.80 -5.71 -8.35
N VAL A 88 -10.51 -4.73 -8.85
CA VAL A 88 -10.09 -3.33 -8.81
C VAL A 88 -10.78 -2.59 -7.67
N VAL A 89 -10.16 -1.52 -7.23
CA VAL A 89 -10.72 -0.60 -6.24
C VAL A 89 -10.93 0.76 -6.89
N VAL A 90 -12.13 1.33 -6.72
CA VAL A 90 -12.42 2.74 -7.01
C VAL A 90 -12.51 3.48 -5.69
N TYR A 91 -11.69 4.49 -5.52
CA TYR A 91 -11.50 5.23 -4.30
C TYR A 91 -11.86 6.70 -4.49
N ASP A 92 -12.60 7.26 -3.55
CA ASP A 92 -12.91 8.69 -3.49
C ASP A 92 -11.80 9.43 -2.70
N PRO A 93 -11.00 10.26 -3.34
CA PRO A 93 -9.94 11.01 -2.65
C PRO A 93 -10.48 12.14 -1.76
N THR A 94 -11.75 12.49 -1.84
CA THR A 94 -12.38 13.54 -1.04
C THR A 94 -12.88 13.01 0.30
N SER A 95 -13.64 11.92 0.29
CA SER A 95 -14.16 11.27 1.50
C SER A 95 -13.17 10.29 2.13
N PHE A 96 -12.14 9.87 1.39
CA PHE A 96 -11.21 8.80 1.75
C PHE A 96 -11.88 7.42 1.90
N GLU A 97 -12.93 7.18 1.11
CA GLU A 97 -13.70 5.94 1.15
C GLU A 97 -13.57 5.15 -0.16
N ILE A 98 -13.76 3.84 -0.06
CA ILE A 98 -13.81 2.97 -1.24
C ILE A 98 -15.25 2.94 -1.74
N ALA A 99 -15.46 3.40 -2.97
CA ALA A 99 -16.76 3.39 -3.63
C ALA A 99 -17.08 2.02 -4.28
N TYR A 100 -16.04 1.32 -4.78
CA TYR A 100 -16.21 0.03 -5.44
C TYR A 100 -15.01 -0.88 -5.17
N ARG A 101 -15.28 -2.17 -4.99
CA ARG A 101 -14.28 -3.24 -5.02
C ARG A 101 -14.85 -4.45 -5.75
N GLY A 102 -14.15 -4.94 -6.76
CA GLY A 102 -14.57 -6.12 -7.51
C GLY A 102 -13.99 -6.17 -8.92
N PRO A 103 -14.47 -7.09 -9.79
CA PRO A 103 -13.98 -7.21 -11.15
C PRO A 103 -14.18 -5.91 -11.93
N ALA A 104 -13.15 -5.50 -12.68
CA ALA A 104 -13.13 -4.22 -13.39
C ALA A 104 -14.36 -3.98 -14.28
N GLN A 105 -14.85 -5.05 -14.92
CA GLN A 105 -15.99 -4.99 -15.85
C GLN A 105 -17.37 -4.99 -15.17
N SER A 106 -17.44 -5.19 -13.85
CA SER A 106 -18.72 -5.43 -13.14
C SER A 106 -19.30 -4.20 -12.44
N GLY A 107 -18.62 -3.05 -12.47
CA GLY A 107 -19.14 -1.86 -11.80
C GLY A 107 -18.11 -0.75 -11.54
N ALA A 108 -16.85 -0.96 -11.93
CA ALA A 108 -15.81 0.06 -11.70
C ALA A 108 -16.12 1.37 -12.45
N GLU A 109 -16.61 1.28 -13.69
CA GLU A 109 -16.96 2.45 -14.48
C GLU A 109 -18.18 3.18 -13.91
N ASP A 110 -19.20 2.45 -13.48
CA ASP A 110 -20.41 3.04 -12.86
C ASP A 110 -20.02 3.80 -11.56
N ALA A 111 -19.12 3.25 -10.76
CA ALA A 111 -18.63 3.92 -9.56
C ALA A 111 -17.82 5.19 -9.90
N VAL A 112 -16.97 5.14 -10.92
CA VAL A 112 -16.26 6.33 -11.41
C VAL A 112 -17.24 7.40 -11.86
N GLU A 113 -18.25 7.05 -12.68
CA GLU A 113 -19.25 7.99 -13.16
C GLU A 113 -20.04 8.62 -12.01
N ALA A 114 -20.38 7.83 -10.99
CA ALA A 114 -21.10 8.33 -9.81
C ALA A 114 -20.25 9.35 -9.02
N LEU A 115 -18.96 9.07 -8.81
CA LEU A 115 -18.03 10.00 -8.15
C LEU A 115 -17.85 11.30 -8.98
N LEU A 116 -17.68 11.19 -10.29
CA LEU A 116 -17.56 12.34 -11.18
C LEU A 116 -18.85 13.20 -11.21
N ALA A 117 -20.00 12.58 -10.97
CA ALA A 117 -21.29 13.27 -10.83
C ALA A 117 -21.49 13.91 -9.43
N GLY A 118 -20.55 13.72 -8.50
CA GLY A 118 -20.65 14.20 -7.12
C GLY A 118 -21.75 13.49 -6.31
N SER A 119 -22.06 12.25 -6.65
CA SER A 119 -23.03 11.43 -5.92
C SER A 119 -22.42 10.80 -4.70
N ASP A 120 -23.17 10.73 -3.60
CA ASP A 120 -22.78 9.88 -2.47
C ASP A 120 -22.81 8.41 -2.92
N VAL A 121 -21.68 7.73 -2.79
CA VAL A 121 -21.54 6.34 -3.23
C VAL A 121 -21.36 5.44 -2.02
N GLU A 122 -22.32 4.52 -1.81
CA GLU A 122 -22.10 3.43 -0.85
C GLU A 122 -21.18 2.38 -1.47
N LEU A 123 -20.31 1.76 -0.64
CA LEU A 123 -19.41 0.70 -1.08
C LEU A 123 -20.19 -0.44 -1.76
N VAL A 124 -19.89 -0.67 -3.03
CA VAL A 124 -20.28 -1.88 -3.75
C VAL A 124 -19.10 -2.84 -3.77
N SER A 125 -19.26 -4.03 -3.18
CA SER A 125 -18.23 -5.05 -3.16
C SER A 125 -18.74 -6.32 -3.85
N ILE A 126 -18.01 -6.73 -4.91
CA ILE A 126 -18.31 -7.93 -5.70
C ILE A 126 -17.07 -8.82 -5.67
N ALA A 127 -17.22 -10.07 -5.25
CA ALA A 127 -16.11 -11.00 -5.22
C ALA A 127 -15.59 -11.29 -6.64
N GLY A 128 -14.29 -11.19 -6.81
CA GLY A 128 -13.61 -11.59 -8.05
C GLY A 128 -13.56 -13.10 -8.23
N THR A 129 -13.24 -13.52 -9.44
CA THR A 129 -13.04 -14.94 -9.81
C THR A 129 -11.62 -15.22 -10.30
N GLY A 130 -10.79 -14.19 -10.40
CA GLY A 130 -9.39 -14.26 -10.81
C GLY A 130 -8.51 -15.04 -9.84
N SER A 131 -7.25 -15.18 -10.18
CA SER A 131 -6.26 -15.84 -9.33
C SER A 131 -6.17 -15.14 -7.98
N ALA A 132 -6.09 -15.91 -6.89
CA ALA A 132 -5.88 -15.35 -5.57
C ALA A 132 -4.50 -14.71 -5.46
N ILE A 133 -4.43 -13.55 -4.82
CA ILE A 133 -3.17 -12.93 -4.45
C ILE A 133 -2.68 -13.63 -3.17
N PRO A 134 -1.44 -14.15 -3.16
CA PRO A 134 -0.88 -14.75 -1.95
C PRO A 134 -0.87 -13.73 -0.81
N SER A 135 -1.35 -14.12 0.36
CA SER A 135 -1.27 -13.31 1.58
C SER A 135 -0.30 -13.96 2.54
N ASN A 136 0.55 -13.17 3.17
CA ASN A 136 1.41 -13.60 4.26
C ASN A 136 0.89 -13.13 5.65
N GLU A 137 -0.40 -12.78 5.71
CA GLU A 137 -1.06 -12.35 6.95
C GLU A 137 -0.93 -13.38 8.08
N SER A 138 -0.99 -14.67 7.74
CA SER A 138 -0.85 -15.76 8.72
C SER A 138 0.56 -15.85 9.34
N GLU A 139 1.59 -15.38 8.67
CA GLU A 139 2.97 -15.39 9.19
C GLU A 139 3.16 -14.38 10.34
N HIS A 140 2.23 -13.44 10.49
CA HIS A 140 2.29 -12.36 11.47
C HIS A 140 1.02 -12.26 12.32
N SER A 141 0.26 -13.35 12.46
CA SER A 141 -1.02 -13.36 13.19
C SER A 141 -0.87 -13.20 14.70
N GLU A 142 0.30 -13.56 15.26
CA GLU A 142 0.58 -13.50 16.70
C GLU A 142 1.93 -12.81 16.95
N LEU A 143 1.96 -11.48 16.80
CA LEU A 143 3.17 -10.69 17.05
C LEU A 143 3.34 -10.41 18.53
N SER A 144 4.51 -10.77 19.08
CA SER A 144 4.97 -10.44 20.42
C SER A 144 5.66 -9.09 20.43
N TYR A 145 5.25 -8.21 21.34
CA TYR A 145 5.98 -6.95 21.51
C TYR A 145 7.46 -7.21 21.86
N VAL A 146 7.71 -8.10 22.83
CA VAL A 146 9.06 -8.36 23.32
C VAL A 146 9.97 -8.99 22.25
N ASN A 147 9.44 -9.95 21.50
CA ASN A 147 10.25 -10.73 20.57
C ASN A 147 10.30 -10.16 19.15
N ASP A 148 9.23 -9.47 18.71
CA ASP A 148 9.11 -9.01 17.33
C ASP A 148 9.23 -7.50 17.18
N ILE A 149 8.64 -6.72 18.09
CA ILE A 149 8.52 -5.27 17.94
C ILE A 149 9.65 -4.52 18.65
N ALA A 150 9.94 -4.87 19.90
CA ALA A 150 10.96 -4.18 20.68
C ALA A 150 12.37 -4.21 20.03
N PRO A 151 12.82 -5.30 19.40
CA PRO A 151 14.08 -5.31 18.66
C PRO A 151 14.08 -4.30 17.48
N ILE A 152 12.98 -4.23 16.72
CA ILE A 152 12.87 -3.28 15.60
C ILE A 152 12.94 -1.84 16.11
N ILE A 153 12.21 -1.52 17.19
CA ILE A 153 12.24 -0.19 17.82
C ILE A 153 13.64 0.14 18.33
N ALA A 154 14.30 -0.81 19.00
CA ALA A 154 15.64 -0.60 19.55
C ALA A 154 16.69 -0.31 18.47
N GLU A 155 16.63 -1.02 17.35
CA GLU A 155 17.59 -0.90 16.27
C GLU A 155 17.32 0.33 15.39
N ASN A 156 16.07 0.59 15.02
CA ASN A 156 15.75 1.58 14.01
C ASN A 156 15.22 2.91 14.56
N CYS A 157 14.69 2.96 15.79
CA CYS A 157 14.00 4.14 16.33
C CYS A 157 14.75 4.72 17.55
N ALA A 158 15.14 3.88 18.51
CA ALA A 158 15.70 4.31 19.79
C ALA A 158 17.06 5.01 19.68
N GLN A 159 17.76 4.89 18.55
CA GLN A 159 18.99 5.66 18.31
C GLN A 159 18.76 7.16 18.46
N CYS A 160 17.60 7.65 17.98
CA CYS A 160 17.19 9.05 18.07
C CYS A 160 16.13 9.26 19.13
N HIS A 161 15.16 8.32 19.28
CA HIS A 161 14.04 8.38 20.20
C HIS A 161 14.37 7.75 21.56
N ARG A 162 15.32 8.32 22.28
CA ARG A 162 15.75 7.94 23.66
C ARG A 162 15.77 9.16 24.56
N GLU A 163 15.80 8.96 25.85
CA GLU A 163 16.00 10.05 26.80
C GLU A 163 17.31 10.83 26.50
N GLY A 164 17.22 12.14 26.36
CA GLY A 164 18.32 12.99 25.93
C GLY A 164 18.76 12.83 24.49
N GLY A 165 18.02 12.10 23.67
CA GLY A 165 18.23 11.95 22.24
C GLY A 165 17.79 13.19 21.43
N ILE A 166 18.03 13.14 20.12
CA ILE A 166 17.68 14.24 19.20
C ILE A 166 16.18 14.33 18.90
N ALA A 167 15.44 13.21 19.03
CA ALA A 167 14.02 13.15 18.75
C ALA A 167 13.19 13.76 19.91
N PRO A 168 11.98 14.27 19.64
CA PRO A 168 11.18 15.03 20.61
C PRO A 168 10.59 14.18 21.74
N PHE A 169 10.62 12.86 21.65
CA PHE A 169 10.10 11.92 22.66
C PHE A 169 10.92 10.63 22.65
N ALA A 170 10.94 9.94 23.80
CA ALA A 170 11.63 8.66 23.95
C ALA A 170 10.69 7.48 23.65
N MET A 171 11.27 6.40 23.11
CA MET A 171 10.63 5.10 22.87
C MET A 171 11.31 4.01 23.71
N ASP A 172 11.63 4.31 24.96
CA ASP A 172 12.42 3.47 25.88
C ASP A 172 11.53 2.55 26.75
N SER A 173 10.23 2.58 26.57
CA SER A 173 9.31 1.67 27.25
C SER A 173 8.19 1.19 26.31
N SER A 174 7.68 -0.01 26.58
CA SER A 174 6.57 -0.59 25.81
C SER A 174 5.31 0.31 25.83
N LEU A 175 5.02 0.95 26.96
CA LEU A 175 3.89 1.87 27.07
C LEU A 175 4.07 3.13 26.22
N ALA A 176 5.29 3.67 26.15
CA ALA A 176 5.59 4.81 25.27
C ALA A 176 5.39 4.41 23.80
N VAL A 177 5.94 3.27 23.38
CA VAL A 177 5.78 2.77 22.01
C VAL A 177 4.31 2.49 21.69
N GLN A 178 3.57 1.87 22.61
CA GLN A 178 2.13 1.64 22.44
C GLN A 178 1.36 2.96 22.30
N GLY A 179 1.66 3.95 23.14
CA GLY A 179 1.00 5.27 23.09
C GLY A 179 1.23 6.01 21.77
N TRP A 180 2.40 5.81 21.13
CA TRP A 180 2.74 6.40 19.84
C TRP A 180 2.41 5.51 18.65
N SER A 181 1.84 4.32 18.85
CA SER A 181 1.64 3.32 17.82
C SER A 181 0.87 3.83 16.58
N PRO A 182 -0.22 4.63 16.68
CA PRO A 182 -0.89 5.15 15.48
C PRO A 182 0.02 6.06 14.63
N MET A 183 0.85 6.89 15.29
CA MET A 183 1.81 7.75 14.61
C MET A 183 2.95 6.91 14.02
N ILE A 184 3.43 5.89 14.72
CA ILE A 184 4.46 4.97 14.22
C ILE A 184 3.98 4.34 12.91
N ARG A 185 2.75 3.80 12.89
CA ARG A 185 2.17 3.22 11.66
C ARG A 185 2.14 4.23 10.52
N GLU A 186 1.67 5.44 10.77
CA GLU A 186 1.54 6.47 9.74
C GLU A 186 2.91 6.89 9.18
N VAL A 187 3.91 7.16 10.03
CA VAL A 187 5.23 7.61 9.57
C VAL A 187 6.05 6.50 8.92
N VAL A 188 5.83 5.24 9.30
CA VAL A 188 6.46 4.08 8.68
C VAL A 188 5.87 3.82 7.29
N MET A 189 4.55 3.82 7.16
CA MET A 189 3.88 3.63 5.87
C MET A 189 4.18 4.74 4.87
N THR A 190 4.27 5.98 5.34
CA THR A 190 4.62 7.14 4.52
C THR A 190 6.12 7.32 4.32
N LYS A 191 6.94 6.40 4.85
CA LYS A 191 8.42 6.42 4.79
C LYS A 191 9.04 7.72 5.31
N ARG A 192 8.37 8.40 6.26
CA ARG A 192 8.91 9.59 6.93
C ARG A 192 9.86 9.24 8.07
N MET A 193 9.70 8.05 8.68
CA MET A 193 10.58 7.49 9.70
C MET A 193 10.91 6.03 9.41
N PRO A 194 12.15 5.60 9.64
CA PRO A 194 13.35 6.40 9.97
C PRO A 194 13.66 7.46 8.93
N PRO A 195 14.33 8.59 9.30
CA PRO A 195 14.63 9.66 8.35
C PRO A 195 15.65 9.22 7.30
N GLY A 196 15.52 9.76 6.07
CA GLY A 196 16.48 9.49 4.99
C GLY A 196 16.32 8.13 4.32
N GLN A 197 15.13 7.54 4.40
CA GLN A 197 14.83 6.30 3.67
C GLN A 197 14.97 6.51 2.16
N ILE A 198 15.57 5.54 1.51
CA ILE A 198 15.80 5.49 0.07
C ILE A 198 15.35 4.15 -0.47
N ASP A 199 14.92 4.14 -1.71
CA ASP A 199 14.57 2.90 -2.37
C ASP A 199 15.84 2.16 -2.83
N ASN A 200 16.22 1.12 -2.08
CA ASN A 200 17.39 0.29 -2.37
C ASN A 200 17.29 -0.52 -3.66
N LYS A 201 16.10 -0.61 -4.23
CA LYS A 201 15.85 -1.34 -5.47
C LYS A 201 16.05 -0.44 -6.70
N VAL A 202 16.33 0.86 -6.49
CA VAL A 202 16.55 1.85 -7.55
C VAL A 202 17.90 2.54 -7.37
N GLY A 203 18.75 2.48 -8.40
CA GLY A 203 20.03 3.18 -8.42
C GLY A 203 21.15 2.49 -7.62
N GLN A 204 22.07 3.28 -7.08
CA GLN A 204 23.24 2.77 -6.35
C GLN A 204 22.90 2.52 -4.89
N LYS A 205 23.39 1.38 -4.35
CA LYS A 205 23.30 1.09 -2.91
C LYS A 205 24.08 2.12 -2.08
N ILE A 206 23.40 2.70 -1.09
CA ILE A 206 24.01 3.66 -0.16
C ILE A 206 24.41 2.90 1.11
N LYS A 207 25.58 3.24 1.64
CA LYS A 207 26.06 2.65 2.92
C LYS A 207 25.36 3.32 4.09
N ASN A 208 25.05 2.54 5.11
CA ASN A 208 24.42 3.00 6.36
C ASN A 208 23.05 3.68 6.14
N GLU A 209 22.32 3.20 5.18
CA GLU A 209 20.91 3.59 5.03
C GLU A 209 20.08 3.16 6.25
N MET A 210 19.12 3.98 6.64
CA MET A 210 18.24 3.73 7.78
C MET A 210 16.88 3.22 7.30
N ASN A 211 16.89 2.19 6.46
CA ASN A 211 15.65 1.60 5.95
C ASN A 211 15.18 0.47 6.86
N LEU A 212 13.88 0.44 7.11
CA LEU A 212 13.22 -0.77 7.58
C LEU A 212 13.20 -1.80 6.43
N THR A 213 13.40 -3.06 6.75
CA THR A 213 13.12 -4.16 5.84
C THR A 213 11.61 -4.30 5.62
N ASP A 214 11.21 -4.92 4.51
CA ASP A 214 9.79 -5.18 4.22
C ASP A 214 9.12 -5.96 5.38
N SER A 215 9.83 -6.95 5.96
CA SER A 215 9.35 -7.72 7.12
C SER A 215 9.19 -6.88 8.38
N GLU A 216 10.14 -5.99 8.69
CA GLU A 216 10.03 -5.09 9.85
C GLU A 216 8.86 -4.11 9.70
N MET A 217 8.67 -3.57 8.49
CA MET A 217 7.54 -2.70 8.19
C MET A 217 6.21 -3.45 8.35
N GLN A 218 6.09 -4.67 7.81
CA GLN A 218 4.91 -5.53 7.98
C GLN A 218 4.61 -5.79 9.47
N LYS A 219 5.62 -6.20 10.25
CA LYS A 219 5.46 -6.47 11.68
C LYS A 219 4.95 -5.24 12.43
N LEU A 220 5.58 -4.08 12.23
CA LEU A 220 5.16 -2.84 12.91
C LEU A 220 3.73 -2.46 12.55
N VAL A 221 3.39 -2.43 11.27
CA VAL A 221 2.06 -2.00 10.81
C VAL A 221 0.97 -2.97 11.27
N ARG A 222 1.20 -4.28 11.19
CA ARG A 222 0.23 -5.29 11.63
C ARG A 222 0.07 -5.30 13.14
N TRP A 223 1.16 -5.18 13.91
CA TRP A 223 1.11 -5.04 15.36
C TRP A 223 0.23 -3.85 15.77
N VAL A 224 0.41 -2.68 15.14
CA VAL A 224 -0.43 -1.51 15.41
C VAL A 224 -1.88 -1.76 15.02
N SER A 225 -2.13 -2.39 13.88
CA SER A 225 -3.48 -2.71 13.39
C SER A 225 -4.21 -3.72 14.31
N ALA A 226 -3.46 -4.58 14.98
CA ALA A 226 -3.98 -5.50 16.01
C ALA A 226 -4.23 -4.82 17.38
N GLY A 227 -4.09 -3.49 17.48
CA GLY A 227 -4.30 -2.73 18.71
C GLY A 227 -3.05 -2.55 19.57
N ALA A 228 -1.87 -2.79 19.00
CA ALA A 228 -0.56 -2.65 19.64
C ALA A 228 -0.46 -3.40 20.99
N PRO A 229 -0.75 -4.71 21.04
CA PRO A 229 -0.72 -5.48 22.29
C PRO A 229 0.70 -5.52 22.87
N VAL A 230 0.80 -5.41 24.19
CA VAL A 230 2.06 -5.52 24.93
C VAL A 230 1.98 -6.79 25.79
N ASP A 231 2.75 -7.79 25.42
CA ASP A 231 3.03 -8.96 26.23
C ASP A 231 4.12 -8.62 27.27
N VAL A 232 3.96 -9.16 28.47
CA VAL A 232 4.85 -8.91 29.61
C VAL A 232 5.73 -10.12 29.83
#